data_4088f013e1bb144b2b1256653c8d5684
#
_entry.id   4088f013e1bb144b2b1256653c8d5684
#
_cell.length_a   1.000
_cell.length_b   1.000
_cell.length_c   1.000
_cell.angle_alpha   90.00
_cell.angle_beta   90.00
_cell.angle_gamma   90.00
#
_symmetry.space_group_name_H-M   'P 1'
#
loop_
_entity.id
_entity.type
_entity.pdbx_description
1 polymer ?
#
loop_
_entity_poly.entity_id
_entity_poly.type
_entity_poly.pdbx_seq_one_letter_code
_entity_poly.pdbx_strand_id
1 'polypeptide(L)'
;MRTPGVIRIIAAQLTARFPNGMTSLAILLHIEHVTGSYGAAGLVLAATSIGQAVSGPVTSRWMGMWGMRKVLTLTMTICAICLTVIALGEMVLPAYVALGLITGLSTPPIQSAARTIYPKLVTSRQLTPLYSLDASLQEIIWIVAPVAITLVATQLGTVPALLLIVVILVGGGSWFILSPEVGRVRIPRSKRRFG
;
A
#
# COMPACT_ATOMS: atom_id res chain seq x y z
N MET A 1 -12.34 -13.29 -20.51
CA MET A 1 -12.48 -12.47 -19.31
C MET A 1 -13.47 -11.32 -19.55
N ARG A 2 -14.76 -11.63 -19.70
CA ARG A 2 -15.82 -10.62 -19.95
C ARG A 2 -16.78 -10.48 -18.77
N THR A 3 -16.30 -10.71 -17.54
CA THR A 3 -17.14 -10.50 -16.36
C THR A 3 -17.11 -9.01 -16.02
N PRO A 4 -18.26 -8.29 -16.09
CA PRO A 4 -18.30 -6.89 -15.71
C PRO A 4 -17.80 -6.71 -14.28
N GLY A 5 -16.86 -5.81 -14.08
CA GLY A 5 -16.26 -5.53 -12.76
C GLY A 5 -14.86 -6.12 -12.51
N VAL A 6 -14.45 -7.21 -13.19
CA VAL A 6 -13.10 -7.79 -13.01
C VAL A 6 -12.02 -6.82 -13.46
N ILE A 7 -12.16 -6.21 -14.65
CA ILE A 7 -11.19 -5.24 -15.17
C ILE A 7 -11.12 -4.02 -14.25
N ARG A 8 -12.27 -3.53 -13.77
CA ARG A 8 -12.34 -2.37 -12.87
C ARG A 8 -11.62 -2.63 -11.55
N ILE A 9 -11.86 -3.80 -10.93
CA ILE A 9 -11.22 -4.12 -9.65
C ILE A 9 -9.71 -4.35 -9.82
N ILE A 10 -9.28 -4.94 -10.95
CA ILE A 10 -7.86 -5.09 -11.26
C ILE A 10 -7.21 -3.72 -11.44
N ALA A 11 -7.78 -2.82 -12.24
CA ALA A 11 -7.25 -1.49 -12.44
C ALA A 11 -7.20 -0.69 -11.13
N ALA A 12 -8.28 -0.70 -10.35
CA ALA A 12 -8.35 0.02 -9.08
C ALA A 12 -7.32 -0.50 -8.06
N GLN A 13 -7.17 -1.82 -7.92
CA GLN A 13 -6.21 -2.39 -6.99
C GLN A 13 -4.75 -2.19 -7.43
N LEU A 14 -4.46 -2.22 -8.73
CA LEU A 14 -3.13 -1.94 -9.26
C LEU A 14 -2.73 -0.48 -8.99
N THR A 15 -3.63 0.47 -9.29
CA THR A 15 -3.41 1.89 -8.97
C THR A 15 -3.17 2.09 -7.47
N ALA A 16 -3.97 1.44 -6.62
CA ALA A 16 -3.84 1.52 -5.17
C ALA A 16 -2.57 0.84 -4.62
N ARG A 17 -1.98 -0.11 -5.35
CA ARG A 17 -0.72 -0.80 -4.98
C ARG A 17 0.53 -0.11 -5.51
N PHE A 18 0.40 0.76 -6.52
CA PHE A 18 1.51 1.46 -7.13
C PHE A 18 2.38 2.23 -6.12
N PRO A 19 1.82 2.92 -5.11
CA PRO A 19 2.57 3.56 -4.03
C PRO A 19 3.53 2.63 -3.28
N ASN A 20 3.18 1.36 -3.10
CA ASN A 20 4.03 0.42 -2.36
C ASN A 20 5.41 0.22 -3.04
N GLY A 21 5.46 0.26 -4.37
CA GLY A 21 6.71 0.17 -5.13
C GLY A 21 7.54 1.47 -5.11
N MET A 22 6.90 2.60 -4.80
CA MET A 22 7.54 3.92 -4.79
C MET A 22 8.05 4.33 -3.41
N THR A 23 7.33 3.97 -2.34
CA THR A 23 7.48 4.55 -1.00
C THR A 23 8.88 4.34 -0.42
N SER A 24 9.44 3.15 -0.53
CA SER A 24 10.76 2.85 0.03
C SER A 24 11.86 3.73 -0.55
N LEU A 25 11.88 3.88 -1.87
CA LEU A 25 12.88 4.69 -2.55
C LEU A 25 12.66 6.20 -2.34
N ALA A 26 11.40 6.64 -2.32
CA ALA A 26 11.07 8.04 -2.05
C ALA A 26 11.48 8.46 -0.64
N ILE A 27 11.21 7.63 0.38
CA ILE A 27 11.64 7.88 1.76
C ILE A 27 13.17 7.94 1.82
N LEU A 28 13.86 6.98 1.20
CA LEU A 28 15.33 6.95 1.19
C LEU A 28 15.91 8.24 0.60
N LEU A 29 15.45 8.64 -0.58
CA LEU A 29 15.92 9.84 -1.26
C LEU A 29 15.60 11.13 -0.48
N HIS A 30 14.42 11.19 0.14
CA HIS A 30 14.01 12.36 0.90
C HIS A 30 14.81 12.49 2.20
N ILE A 31 14.95 11.43 2.97
CA ILE A 31 15.71 11.46 4.23
C ILE A 31 17.18 11.70 3.97
N GLU A 32 17.76 11.12 2.94
CA GLU A 32 19.14 11.44 2.53
C GLU A 32 19.29 12.93 2.16
N HIS A 33 18.35 13.46 1.39
CA HIS A 33 18.37 14.87 1.00
C HIS A 33 18.29 15.84 2.21
N VAL A 34 17.44 15.51 3.21
CA VAL A 34 17.23 16.38 4.38
C VAL A 34 18.36 16.24 5.41
N THR A 35 18.87 15.01 5.60
CA THR A 35 19.86 14.73 6.66
C THR A 35 21.31 14.70 6.15
N GLY A 36 21.52 14.63 4.84
CA GLY A 36 22.84 14.43 4.23
C GLY A 36 23.46 13.06 4.55
N SER A 37 22.66 12.08 4.99
CA SER A 37 23.16 10.80 5.49
C SER A 37 22.36 9.61 4.98
N TYR A 38 23.01 8.74 4.20
CA TYR A 38 22.45 7.45 3.80
C TYR A 38 22.25 6.50 4.99
N GLY A 39 23.04 6.64 6.06
CA GLY A 39 22.85 5.88 7.29
C GLY A 39 21.54 6.23 7.99
N ALA A 40 21.20 7.52 8.06
CA ALA A 40 19.91 7.98 8.58
C ALA A 40 18.75 7.49 7.71
N ALA A 41 18.88 7.61 6.39
CA ALA A 41 17.88 7.11 5.44
C ALA A 41 17.68 5.59 5.57
N GLY A 42 18.77 4.84 5.72
CA GLY A 42 18.72 3.39 5.96
C GLY A 42 18.00 3.00 7.24
N LEU A 43 18.18 3.75 8.33
CA LEU A 43 17.46 3.51 9.60
C LEU A 43 15.95 3.72 9.45
N VAL A 44 15.53 4.81 8.79
CA VAL A 44 14.11 5.08 8.53
C VAL A 44 13.51 4.00 7.63
N LEU A 45 14.25 3.58 6.59
CA LEU A 45 13.82 2.51 5.70
C LEU A 45 13.70 1.16 6.42
N ALA A 46 14.65 0.83 7.30
CA ALA A 46 14.60 -0.38 8.12
C ALA A 46 13.37 -0.38 9.05
N ALA A 47 13.09 0.75 9.71
CA ALA A 47 11.90 0.90 10.54
C ALA A 47 10.61 0.74 9.72
N THR A 48 10.53 1.34 8.52
CA THR A 48 9.40 1.19 7.60
C THR A 48 9.21 -0.28 7.19
N SER A 49 10.30 -0.98 6.86
CA SER A 49 10.27 -2.40 6.46
C SER A 49 9.81 -3.31 7.60
N ILE A 50 10.27 -3.06 8.83
CA ILE A 50 9.81 -3.78 10.03
C ILE A 50 8.29 -3.56 10.22
N GLY A 51 7.83 -2.31 10.10
CA GLY A 51 6.43 -1.98 10.17
C GLY A 51 5.60 -2.73 9.13
N GLN A 52 6.06 -2.78 7.87
CA GLN A 52 5.39 -3.51 6.79
C GLN A 52 5.32 -5.03 7.06
N ALA A 53 6.38 -5.62 7.58
CA ALA A 53 6.41 -7.03 7.90
C ALA A 53 5.36 -7.41 8.96
N VAL A 54 5.16 -6.56 9.95
CA VAL A 54 4.15 -6.74 11.01
C VAL A 54 2.74 -6.39 10.52
N SER A 55 2.61 -5.42 9.62
CA SER A 55 1.33 -4.93 9.11
C SER A 55 0.46 -6.04 8.51
N GLY A 56 1.02 -6.94 7.70
CA GLY A 56 0.28 -7.97 6.98
C GLY A 56 -0.59 -8.86 7.89
N PRO A 57 -0.02 -9.57 8.87
CA PRO A 57 -0.77 -10.39 9.80
C PRO A 57 -1.79 -9.62 10.64
N VAL A 58 -1.41 -8.42 11.12
CA VAL A 58 -2.26 -7.58 11.98
C VAL A 58 -3.48 -7.06 11.21
N THR A 59 -3.26 -6.46 10.04
CA THR A 59 -4.34 -5.88 9.22
C THR A 59 -5.27 -6.96 8.67
N SER A 60 -4.76 -8.14 8.31
CA SER A 60 -5.57 -9.27 7.87
C SER A 60 -6.53 -9.72 8.99
N ARG A 61 -6.07 -9.77 10.23
CA ARG A 61 -6.89 -10.07 11.40
C ARG A 61 -7.94 -8.98 11.65
N TRP A 62 -7.56 -7.71 11.55
CA TRP A 62 -8.49 -6.58 11.72
C TRP A 62 -9.56 -6.55 10.63
N MET A 63 -9.22 -6.87 9.38
CA MET A 63 -10.21 -7.00 8.30
C MET A 63 -11.28 -8.04 8.62
N GLY A 64 -10.92 -9.15 9.29
CA GLY A 64 -11.88 -10.16 9.75
C GLY A 64 -12.79 -9.68 10.88
N MET A 65 -12.29 -8.79 11.78
CA MET A 65 -13.04 -8.29 12.93
C MET A 65 -13.90 -7.05 12.62
N TRP A 66 -13.31 -6.07 11.96
CA TRP A 66 -13.92 -4.72 11.76
C TRP A 66 -14.45 -4.52 10.34
N GLY A 67 -14.13 -5.43 9.43
CA GLY A 67 -14.51 -5.35 8.03
C GLY A 67 -13.45 -4.67 7.16
N MET A 68 -13.39 -5.12 5.92
CA MET A 68 -12.36 -4.75 4.94
C MET A 68 -12.30 -3.23 4.70
N ARG A 69 -13.44 -2.57 4.44
CA ARG A 69 -13.49 -1.13 4.13
C ARG A 69 -12.92 -0.27 5.26
N LYS A 70 -13.33 -0.54 6.50
CA LYS A 70 -12.89 0.26 7.66
C LYS A 70 -11.37 0.17 7.86
N VAL A 71 -10.82 -1.04 7.75
CA VAL A 71 -9.37 -1.26 7.93
C VAL A 71 -8.58 -0.60 6.81
N LEU A 72 -9.01 -0.77 5.55
CA LEU A 72 -8.36 -0.13 4.40
C LEU A 72 -8.39 1.41 4.50
N THR A 73 -9.53 2.00 4.87
CA THR A 73 -9.65 3.45 5.04
C THR A 73 -8.75 3.93 6.16
N LEU A 74 -8.78 3.26 7.33
CA LEU A 74 -7.96 3.64 8.48
C LEU A 74 -6.46 3.59 8.16
N THR A 75 -6.00 2.46 7.62
CA THR A 75 -4.58 2.28 7.28
C THR A 75 -4.13 3.26 6.19
N MET A 76 -4.93 3.46 5.14
CA MET A 76 -4.66 4.44 4.09
C MET A 76 -4.53 5.86 4.65
N THR A 77 -5.45 6.28 5.53
CA THR A 77 -5.46 7.63 6.10
C THR A 77 -4.22 7.85 6.97
N ILE A 78 -3.89 6.90 7.87
CA ILE A 78 -2.70 7.02 8.71
C ILE A 78 -1.43 7.04 7.85
N CYS A 79 -1.32 6.17 6.86
CA CYS A 79 -0.18 6.13 5.96
C CYS A 79 -0.01 7.44 5.19
N ALA A 80 -1.11 8.00 4.65
CA ALA A 80 -1.11 9.27 3.93
C ALA A 80 -0.68 10.44 4.83
N ILE A 81 -1.18 10.49 6.06
CA ILE A 81 -0.79 11.52 7.05
C ILE A 81 0.71 11.40 7.36
N CYS A 82 1.20 10.20 7.69
CA CYS A 82 2.61 10.00 8.01
C CYS A 82 3.53 10.39 6.85
N LEU A 83 3.21 9.97 5.61
CA LEU A 83 3.98 10.35 4.44
C LEU A 83 3.96 11.87 4.19
N THR A 84 2.82 12.52 4.41
CA THR A 84 2.73 13.98 4.28
C THR A 84 3.55 14.70 5.34
N VAL A 85 3.53 14.21 6.58
CA VAL A 85 4.34 14.78 7.68
C VAL A 85 5.84 14.54 7.42
N ILE A 86 6.24 13.37 6.91
CA ILE A 86 7.62 13.12 6.49
C ILE A 86 8.05 14.09 5.38
N ALA A 87 7.17 14.33 4.40
CA ALA A 87 7.47 15.17 3.24
C ALA A 87 7.64 16.65 3.58
N LEU A 88 6.85 17.16 4.52
CA LEU A 88 6.77 18.61 4.82
C LEU A 88 7.42 19.00 6.15
N GLY A 89 7.71 18.03 7.01
CA GLY A 89 8.23 18.29 8.35
C GLY A 89 9.77 18.33 8.39
N GLU A 90 10.32 19.33 9.03
CA GLU A 90 11.73 19.34 9.43
C GLU A 90 11.84 18.77 10.85
N MET A 91 12.38 17.57 10.95
CA MET A 91 12.35 16.82 12.21
C MET A 91 13.70 16.20 12.54
N VAL A 92 13.88 15.87 13.81
CA VAL A 92 15.03 15.09 14.26
C VAL A 92 14.93 13.63 13.80
N LEU A 93 16.05 12.97 13.59
CA LEU A 93 16.11 11.59 13.07
C LEU A 93 15.19 10.58 13.83
N PRO A 94 15.11 10.58 15.16
CA PRO A 94 14.20 9.67 15.88
C PRO A 94 12.73 9.84 15.49
N ALA A 95 12.28 11.05 15.17
CA ALA A 95 10.93 11.31 14.71
C ALA A 95 10.68 10.73 13.31
N TYR A 96 11.62 10.87 12.40
CA TYR A 96 11.56 10.22 11.08
C TYR A 96 11.51 8.69 11.20
N VAL A 97 12.30 8.10 12.08
CA VAL A 97 12.30 6.65 12.34
C VAL A 97 10.94 6.19 12.87
N ALA A 98 10.37 6.91 13.83
CA ALA A 98 9.04 6.61 14.38
C ALA A 98 7.95 6.71 13.31
N LEU A 99 7.96 7.79 12.50
CA LEU A 99 7.01 7.96 11.41
C LEU A 99 7.19 6.92 10.30
N GLY A 100 8.43 6.54 9.98
CA GLY A 100 8.71 5.44 9.07
C GLY A 100 8.10 4.12 9.55
N LEU A 101 8.28 3.80 10.83
CA LEU A 101 7.67 2.61 11.44
C LEU A 101 6.13 2.65 11.35
N ILE A 102 5.52 3.79 11.68
CA ILE A 102 4.06 3.95 11.62
C ILE A 102 3.59 3.86 10.16
N THR A 103 4.29 4.46 9.20
CA THR A 103 4.00 4.34 7.77
C THR A 103 4.00 2.88 7.34
N GLY A 104 5.01 2.12 7.75
CA GLY A 104 5.09 0.68 7.46
C GLY A 104 3.94 -0.11 8.08
N LEU A 105 3.64 0.11 9.37
CA LEU A 105 2.54 -0.54 10.09
C LEU A 105 1.18 -0.22 9.48
N SER A 106 1.01 0.98 8.93
CA SER A 106 -0.23 1.45 8.31
C SER A 106 -0.28 1.26 6.80
N THR A 107 0.63 0.50 6.21
CA THR A 107 0.56 0.15 4.78
C THR A 107 -0.75 -0.59 4.49
N PRO A 108 -1.61 -0.06 3.57
CA PRO A 108 -2.90 -0.66 3.31
C PRO A 108 -2.76 -2.07 2.72
N PRO A 109 -3.44 -3.09 3.26
CA PRO A 109 -3.34 -4.49 2.80
C PRO A 109 -4.18 -4.75 1.54
N ILE A 110 -3.98 -3.95 0.49
CA ILE A 110 -4.79 -3.98 -0.75
C ILE A 110 -4.66 -5.32 -1.46
N GLN A 111 -3.45 -5.89 -1.49
CA GLN A 111 -3.22 -7.20 -2.12
C GLN A 111 -3.99 -8.32 -1.44
N SER A 112 -3.98 -8.38 -0.10
CA SER A 112 -4.72 -9.36 0.67
C SER A 112 -6.23 -9.19 0.48
N ALA A 113 -6.70 -7.94 0.44
CA ALA A 113 -8.09 -7.61 0.17
C ALA A 113 -8.51 -8.05 -1.23
N ALA A 114 -7.74 -7.74 -2.27
CA ALA A 114 -8.02 -8.14 -3.65
C ALA A 114 -8.07 -9.67 -3.82
N ARG A 115 -7.11 -10.38 -3.25
CA ARG A 115 -7.06 -11.85 -3.28
C ARG A 115 -8.24 -12.52 -2.57
N THR A 116 -8.82 -11.85 -1.58
CA THR A 116 -10.04 -12.32 -0.89
C THR A 116 -11.30 -12.10 -1.76
N ILE A 117 -11.27 -11.12 -2.66
CA ILE A 117 -12.37 -10.76 -3.56
C ILE A 117 -12.40 -11.66 -4.79
N TYR A 118 -11.24 -12.02 -5.37
CA TYR A 118 -11.12 -12.76 -6.63
C TYR A 118 -11.98 -14.05 -6.69
N PRO A 119 -11.97 -14.94 -5.69
CA PRO A 119 -12.80 -16.16 -5.72
C PRO A 119 -14.31 -15.91 -5.78
N LYS A 120 -14.74 -14.68 -5.47
CA LYS A 120 -16.16 -14.28 -5.51
C LYS A 120 -16.56 -13.61 -6.81
N LEU A 121 -15.57 -13.25 -7.65
CA LEU A 121 -15.81 -12.59 -8.93
C LEU A 121 -15.72 -13.53 -10.12
N VAL A 122 -14.96 -14.61 -10.02
CA VAL A 122 -14.67 -15.51 -11.13
C VAL A 122 -14.88 -16.96 -10.74
N THR A 123 -15.05 -17.82 -11.74
CA THR A 123 -15.15 -19.28 -11.53
C THR A 123 -13.80 -19.89 -11.19
N SER A 124 -13.80 -21.08 -10.58
CA SER A 124 -12.58 -21.81 -10.19
C SER A 124 -11.60 -22.00 -11.37
N ARG A 125 -12.10 -22.20 -12.58
CA ARG A 125 -11.29 -22.30 -13.80
C ARG A 125 -10.54 -21.01 -14.15
N GLN A 126 -11.07 -19.86 -13.76
CA GLN A 126 -10.52 -18.53 -14.08
C GLN A 126 -9.62 -17.98 -12.96
N LEU A 127 -9.62 -18.60 -11.77
CA LEU A 127 -8.83 -18.15 -10.64
C LEU A 127 -7.33 -18.21 -10.90
N THR A 128 -6.83 -19.34 -11.40
CA THR A 128 -5.39 -19.51 -11.67
C THR A 128 -4.88 -18.51 -12.71
N PRO A 129 -5.52 -18.34 -13.88
CA PRO A 129 -5.13 -17.28 -14.81
C PRO A 129 -5.21 -15.88 -14.21
N LEU A 130 -6.19 -15.61 -13.34
CA LEU A 130 -6.34 -14.30 -12.70
C LEU A 130 -5.20 -14.02 -11.71
N TYR A 131 -4.82 -15.01 -10.89
CA TYR A 131 -3.68 -14.87 -9.99
C TYR A 131 -2.35 -14.73 -10.75
N SER A 132 -2.17 -15.45 -11.87
CA SER A 132 -0.98 -15.29 -12.71
C SER A 132 -0.90 -13.89 -13.32
N LEU A 133 -2.01 -13.36 -13.80
CA LEU A 133 -2.10 -11.99 -14.30
C LEU A 133 -1.79 -10.97 -13.20
N ASP A 134 -2.39 -11.14 -12.01
CA ASP A 134 -2.12 -10.27 -10.85
C ASP A 134 -0.63 -10.27 -10.46
N ALA A 135 0.01 -11.45 -10.46
CA ALA A 135 1.43 -11.57 -10.18
C ALA A 135 2.29 -10.87 -11.25
N SER A 136 2.02 -11.10 -12.54
CA SER A 136 2.76 -10.44 -13.63
C SER A 136 2.63 -8.92 -13.59
N LEU A 137 1.44 -8.40 -13.33
CA LEU A 137 1.21 -6.97 -13.19
C LEU A 137 1.91 -6.39 -11.96
N GLN A 138 2.04 -7.17 -10.89
CA GLN A 138 2.81 -6.78 -9.71
C GLN A 138 4.30 -6.63 -10.03
N GLU A 139 4.88 -7.54 -10.80
CA GLU A 139 6.29 -7.43 -11.23
C GLU A 139 6.52 -6.16 -12.05
N ILE A 140 5.58 -5.81 -12.93
CA ILE A 140 5.64 -4.54 -13.69
C ILE A 140 5.64 -3.33 -12.73
N ILE A 141 4.82 -3.34 -11.70
CA ILE A 141 4.81 -2.26 -10.68
C ILE A 141 6.17 -2.17 -9.99
N TRP A 142 6.78 -3.31 -9.61
CA TRP A 142 8.10 -3.32 -8.96
C TRP A 142 9.23 -2.78 -9.83
N ILE A 143 9.08 -2.83 -11.16
CA ILE A 143 10.05 -2.27 -12.11
C ILE A 143 9.73 -0.79 -12.38
N VAL A 144 8.48 -0.46 -12.70
CA VAL A 144 8.08 0.88 -13.17
C VAL A 144 8.02 1.89 -12.04
N ALA A 145 7.52 1.50 -10.87
CA ALA A 145 7.32 2.43 -9.75
C ALA A 145 8.60 3.06 -9.22
N PRO A 146 9.71 2.33 -8.99
CA PRO A 146 10.99 2.91 -8.61
C PRO A 146 11.56 3.87 -9.65
N VAL A 147 11.45 3.53 -10.94
CA VAL A 147 11.91 4.38 -12.03
C VAL A 147 11.11 5.68 -12.07
N ALA A 148 9.80 5.58 -12.01
CA ALA A 148 8.93 6.75 -12.04
C ALA A 148 9.21 7.70 -10.87
N ILE A 149 9.33 7.16 -9.64
CA ILE A 149 9.55 8.00 -8.47
C ILE A 149 10.94 8.63 -8.45
N THR A 150 11.95 7.92 -8.95
CA THR A 150 13.30 8.48 -9.09
C THR A 150 13.31 9.66 -10.06
N LEU A 151 12.64 9.52 -11.22
CA LEU A 151 12.50 10.61 -12.18
C LEU A 151 11.80 11.83 -11.56
N VAL A 152 10.72 11.63 -10.83
CA VAL A 152 10.02 12.73 -10.16
C VAL A 152 10.90 13.36 -9.09
N ALA A 153 11.58 12.57 -8.26
CA ALA A 153 12.43 13.07 -7.19
C ALA A 153 13.64 13.86 -7.73
N THR A 154 14.23 13.44 -8.86
CA THR A 154 15.38 14.12 -9.47
C THR A 154 15.00 15.36 -10.25
N GLN A 155 13.83 15.41 -10.89
CA GLN A 155 13.39 16.52 -11.71
C GLN A 155 12.62 17.60 -10.94
N LEU A 156 11.78 17.18 -9.99
CA LEU A 156 10.87 18.07 -9.25
C LEU A 156 11.22 18.17 -7.77
N GLY A 157 12.10 17.32 -7.26
CA GLY A 157 12.48 17.26 -5.85
C GLY A 157 11.77 16.15 -5.07
N THR A 158 12.30 15.87 -3.88
CA THR A 158 11.86 14.74 -3.05
C THR A 158 10.52 14.98 -2.36
N VAL A 159 10.19 16.23 -2.03
CA VAL A 159 8.88 16.61 -1.45
C VAL A 159 7.74 16.36 -2.42
N PRO A 160 7.75 16.89 -3.67
CA PRO A 160 6.75 16.55 -4.68
C PRO A 160 6.64 15.05 -4.96
N ALA A 161 7.77 14.33 -4.91
CA ALA A 161 7.76 12.87 -5.08
C ALA A 161 6.95 12.17 -4.00
N LEU A 162 7.15 12.51 -2.71
CA LEU A 162 6.36 11.96 -1.61
C LEU A 162 4.89 12.35 -1.69
N LEU A 163 4.59 13.60 -2.02
CA LEU A 163 3.20 14.07 -2.18
C LEU A 163 2.48 13.39 -3.35
N LEU A 164 3.19 13.09 -4.44
CA LEU A 164 2.64 12.30 -5.54
C LEU A 164 2.23 10.90 -5.06
N ILE A 165 3.05 10.26 -4.23
CA ILE A 165 2.71 8.97 -3.62
C ILE A 165 1.43 9.09 -2.80
N VAL A 166 1.28 10.14 -1.99
CA VAL A 166 0.08 10.38 -1.19
C VAL A 166 -1.15 10.55 -2.09
N VAL A 167 -1.04 11.31 -3.17
CA VAL A 167 -2.15 11.50 -4.13
C VAL A 167 -2.57 10.19 -4.78
N ILE A 168 -1.61 9.38 -5.24
CA ILE A 168 -1.90 8.07 -5.84
C ILE A 168 -2.48 7.10 -4.79
N LEU A 169 -1.95 7.12 -3.56
CA LEU A 169 -2.41 6.29 -2.46
C LEU A 169 -3.86 6.60 -2.10
N VAL A 170 -4.17 7.86 -1.91
CA VAL A 170 -5.54 8.30 -1.55
C VAL A 170 -6.49 8.12 -2.73
N GLY A 171 -6.10 8.53 -3.93
CA GLY A 171 -6.93 8.41 -5.14
C GLY A 171 -7.19 6.95 -5.52
N GLY A 172 -6.13 6.17 -5.69
CA GLY A 172 -6.24 4.75 -6.04
C GLY A 172 -6.87 3.91 -4.93
N GLY A 173 -6.49 4.18 -3.67
CA GLY A 173 -7.07 3.53 -2.51
C GLY A 173 -8.56 3.83 -2.36
N SER A 174 -8.97 5.07 -2.52
CA SER A 174 -10.40 5.47 -2.49
C SER A 174 -11.17 4.79 -3.62
N TRP A 175 -10.63 4.79 -4.84
CA TRP A 175 -11.26 4.08 -5.96
C TRP A 175 -11.45 2.59 -5.66
N PHE A 176 -10.43 1.93 -5.10
CA PHE A 176 -10.53 0.53 -4.70
C PHE A 176 -11.57 0.32 -3.59
N ILE A 177 -11.52 1.11 -2.52
CA ILE A 177 -12.40 0.99 -1.34
C ILE A 177 -13.87 1.25 -1.71
N LEU A 178 -14.13 2.23 -2.59
CA LEU A 178 -15.48 2.59 -3.04
C LEU A 178 -16.03 1.62 -4.08
N SER A 179 -15.21 0.74 -4.66
CA SER A 179 -15.67 -0.27 -5.61
C SER A 179 -16.74 -1.16 -4.96
N PRO A 180 -17.88 -1.40 -5.66
CA PRO A 180 -19.00 -2.18 -5.11
C PRO A 180 -18.60 -3.59 -4.67
N GLU A 181 -17.59 -4.15 -5.32
CA GLU A 181 -17.07 -5.50 -5.07
C GLU A 181 -16.48 -5.60 -3.66
N VAL A 182 -15.79 -4.57 -3.17
CA VAL A 182 -15.21 -4.51 -1.83
C VAL A 182 -16.31 -4.48 -0.76
N GLY A 183 -17.44 -3.84 -1.03
CA GLY A 183 -18.55 -3.75 -0.08
C GLY A 183 -19.39 -5.03 0.03
N ARG A 184 -19.40 -5.86 -1.02
CA ARG A 184 -20.18 -7.11 -1.04
C ARG A 184 -19.49 -8.28 -0.34
N VAL A 185 -18.19 -8.17 -0.09
CA VAL A 185 -17.39 -9.23 0.53
C VAL A 185 -17.46 -9.14 2.04
N ARG A 186 -18.32 -9.94 2.66
CA ARG A 186 -18.25 -10.22 4.09
C ARG A 186 -17.22 -11.33 4.31
N ILE A 187 -16.16 -11.03 5.05
CA ILE A 187 -15.21 -12.04 5.52
C ILE A 187 -15.93 -12.83 6.63
N PRO A 188 -16.10 -14.16 6.52
CA PRO A 188 -16.67 -14.95 7.60
C PRO A 188 -15.82 -14.75 8.87
N ARG A 189 -16.46 -14.38 9.99
CA ARG A 189 -15.79 -14.36 11.28
C ARG A 189 -15.31 -15.78 11.56
N SER A 190 -14.02 -15.99 11.67
CA SER A 190 -13.46 -17.25 12.16
C SER A 190 -13.99 -17.47 13.59
N LYS A 191 -15.00 -18.35 13.73
CA LYS A 191 -15.35 -18.90 15.03
C LYS A 191 -14.16 -19.77 15.44
N ARG A 192 -13.32 -19.29 16.36
CA ARG A 192 -12.39 -20.17 17.08
C ARG A 192 -13.24 -21.26 17.76
N ARG A 193 -13.27 -22.45 17.20
CA ARG A 193 -13.49 -23.66 17.99
C ARG A 193 -12.15 -23.94 18.66
N PHE A 194 -12.02 -23.56 19.92
CA PHE A 194 -11.11 -24.21 20.83
C PHE A 194 -11.81 -25.54 21.20
N GLY A 195 -11.32 -26.63 20.70
CA GLY A 195 -11.51 -27.97 21.16
C GLY A 195 -10.15 -28.52 21.56
#